data_4c727df06ec262db61c856d4bab31d49
#
_entry.id   4c727df06ec262db61c856d4bab31d49
#
_cell.length_a   1.000
_cell.length_b   1.000
_cell.length_c   1.000
_cell.angle_alpha   90.00
_cell.angle_beta   90.00
_cell.angle_gamma   90.00
#
_symmetry.space_group_name_H-M   'P 1'
#
loop_
_entity.id
_entity.type
_entity.pdbx_description
1 polymer ?
#
loop_
_entity_poly.entity_id
_entity_poly.type
_entity_poly.pdbx_seq_one_letter_code
_entity_poly.pdbx_strand_id
1 'polypeptide(L)'
;MQDYDFLIQCQKNPEEFYSKFYLLKNGKRREFIKYSETETGKKLRKIHERINDALRKNYVSSEKSYAYKKGSSIKKCVELHQNNNGFIKYDISSFFNSIDMDILLDAVMNIFSINFAYKKVMRNIISSFYYEGMLPLGLVISPVLSDIYMLKFDQQIIEYCEKKNYKYTRYADDILISKETEFETVEYDEIDDLVIKWLRQLKLKLNSKKKKRLFLQKDGQHIKYIGVNIVHFAKGNKLSVGRQYIYDVVKEYYNYREQARKLREYGIGDETHLFYEERRISGKIAFIKAIEGADGWEKVRKRIGDKEGLYIDEKLKFYHIS
;
A
#
# COMPACT_ATOMS: atom_id res chain seq x y z
N MET A 1 33.80 -5.13 0.76
CA MET A 1 34.39 -4.56 1.99
C MET A 1 33.97 -3.13 2.19
N GLN A 2 34.21 -2.19 1.25
CA GLN A 2 33.84 -0.76 1.39
C GLN A 2 32.36 -0.47 1.72
N ASP A 3 31.40 -1.16 1.09
CA ASP A 3 29.97 -0.93 1.35
C ASP A 3 29.53 -1.47 2.72
N TYR A 4 30.10 -2.55 3.19
CA TYR A 4 29.80 -3.11 4.50
C TYR A 4 30.25 -2.17 5.63
N ASP A 5 31.49 -1.66 5.54
CA ASP A 5 32.03 -0.70 6.52
C ASP A 5 31.20 0.59 6.53
N PHE A 6 30.73 1.02 5.36
CA PHE A 6 29.84 2.17 5.21
C PHE A 6 28.47 1.94 5.88
N LEU A 7 27.89 0.74 5.76
CA LEU A 7 26.62 0.41 6.45
C LEU A 7 26.79 0.38 7.98
N ILE A 8 27.96 -0.06 8.48
CA ILE A 8 28.27 0.02 9.94
C ILE A 8 28.37 1.49 10.38
N GLN A 9 28.94 2.35 9.58
CA GLN A 9 29.05 3.79 9.86
C GLN A 9 27.67 4.45 9.94
N CYS A 10 26.73 4.08 9.07
CA CYS A 10 25.35 4.53 9.11
C CYS A 10 24.64 4.26 10.45
N GLN A 11 24.95 3.14 11.09
CA GLN A 11 24.37 2.80 12.41
C GLN A 11 24.89 3.67 13.55
N LYS A 12 26.13 4.16 13.44
CA LYS A 12 26.75 4.97 14.49
C LYS A 12 26.28 6.41 14.45
N ASN A 13 26.04 6.96 13.26
CA ASN A 13 25.69 8.38 13.03
C ASN A 13 24.49 8.50 12.07
N PRO A 14 23.29 7.97 12.41
CA PRO A 14 22.18 7.88 11.49
C PRO A 14 21.69 9.25 10.95
N GLU A 15 21.87 10.35 11.69
CA GLU A 15 21.51 11.71 11.30
C GLU A 15 22.30 12.24 10.09
N GLU A 16 23.48 11.69 9.77
CA GLU A 16 24.22 12.04 8.58
C GLU A 16 23.59 11.43 7.30
N PHE A 17 22.87 10.34 7.46
CA PHE A 17 22.35 9.49 6.37
C PHE A 17 20.86 9.67 6.13
N TYR A 18 20.12 10.06 7.16
CA TYR A 18 18.67 10.18 7.15
C TYR A 18 18.20 11.56 7.60
N SER A 19 17.02 11.94 7.14
CA SER A 19 16.32 13.13 7.61
C SER A 19 14.84 12.83 7.86
N LYS A 20 14.27 13.45 8.88
CA LYS A 20 12.84 13.34 9.22
C LYS A 20 12.04 14.36 8.43
N PHE A 21 10.88 13.96 7.92
CA PHE A 21 9.87 14.88 7.40
C PHE A 21 8.48 14.46 7.84
N TYR A 22 7.56 15.38 7.80
CA TYR A 22 6.23 15.15 8.33
C TYR A 22 5.17 15.47 7.28
N LEU A 23 4.20 14.58 7.15
CA LEU A 23 3.03 14.81 6.31
C LEU A 23 1.77 14.89 7.19
N LEU A 24 0.93 15.87 6.91
CA LEU A 24 -0.41 15.95 7.49
C LEU A 24 -1.38 15.15 6.62
N LYS A 25 -1.97 14.10 7.19
CA LYS A 25 -3.03 13.33 6.53
C LYS A 25 -4.23 13.19 7.45
N ASN A 26 -5.38 13.70 7.03
CA ASN A 26 -6.63 13.70 7.81
C ASN A 26 -6.44 14.31 9.23
N GLY A 27 -5.74 15.43 9.33
CA GLY A 27 -5.46 16.12 10.60
C GLY A 27 -4.44 15.42 11.50
N LYS A 28 -3.86 14.30 11.09
CA LYS A 28 -2.82 13.58 11.82
C LYS A 28 -1.45 13.79 11.19
N ARG A 29 -0.49 14.21 12.02
CA ARG A 29 0.93 14.29 11.64
C ARG A 29 1.51 12.89 11.57
N ARG A 30 2.09 12.53 10.42
CA ARG A 30 2.83 11.28 10.22
C ARG A 30 4.29 11.59 9.98
N GLU A 31 5.16 10.94 10.70
CA GLU A 31 6.60 11.03 10.51
C GLU A 31 7.03 10.03 9.42
N PHE A 32 7.90 10.50 8.55
CA PHE A 32 8.57 9.71 7.53
C PHE A 32 10.07 9.99 7.60
N ILE A 33 10.84 8.97 7.28
CA ILE A 33 12.29 9.06 7.17
C ILE A 33 12.64 8.99 5.69
N LYS A 34 13.47 9.91 5.23
CA LYS A 34 14.07 9.87 3.89
C LYS A 34 15.59 9.85 4.00
N TYR A 35 16.26 9.46 2.93
CA TYR A 35 17.71 9.63 2.83
C TYR A 35 18.04 11.12 2.87
N SER A 36 19.11 11.49 3.54
CA SER A 36 19.59 12.89 3.53
C SER A 36 20.02 13.28 2.12
N GLU A 37 19.96 14.58 1.79
CA GLU A 37 20.40 15.11 0.49
C GLU A 37 21.95 15.21 0.37
N THR A 38 22.68 14.80 1.42
CA THR A 38 24.13 14.73 1.45
C THR A 38 24.68 13.63 0.53
N GLU A 39 25.95 13.68 0.21
CA GLU A 39 26.60 12.60 -0.58
C GLU A 39 26.56 11.25 0.15
N THR A 40 26.62 11.25 1.49
CA THR A 40 26.49 10.06 2.32
C THR A 40 25.09 9.46 2.20
N GLY A 41 24.04 10.28 2.32
CA GLY A 41 22.64 9.83 2.15
C GLY A 41 22.35 9.31 0.74
N LYS A 42 22.82 9.97 -0.29
CA LYS A 42 22.71 9.52 -1.70
C LYS A 42 23.43 8.19 -1.93
N LYS A 43 24.63 8.02 -1.36
CA LYS A 43 25.39 6.77 -1.44
C LYS A 43 24.66 5.63 -0.73
N LEU A 44 24.13 5.88 0.49
CA LEU A 44 23.34 4.89 1.22
C LEU A 44 22.10 4.45 0.43
N ARG A 45 21.38 5.40 -0.16
CA ARG A 45 20.24 5.11 -1.03
C ARG A 45 20.61 4.16 -2.17
N LYS A 46 21.72 4.41 -2.89
CA LYS A 46 22.21 3.52 -3.95
C LYS A 46 22.55 2.12 -3.46
N ILE A 47 23.12 2.00 -2.25
CA ILE A 47 23.40 0.69 -1.64
C ILE A 47 22.09 -0.02 -1.34
N HIS A 48 21.12 0.66 -0.72
CA HIS A 48 19.81 0.09 -0.41
C HIS A 48 19.01 -0.29 -1.68
N GLU A 49 19.12 0.48 -2.76
CA GLU A 49 18.52 0.15 -4.07
C GLU A 49 19.10 -1.16 -4.61
N ARG A 50 20.43 -1.34 -4.60
CA ARG A 50 21.09 -2.58 -5.03
C ARG A 50 20.66 -3.78 -4.19
N ILE A 51 20.58 -3.62 -2.87
CA ILE A 51 20.13 -4.69 -1.98
C ILE A 51 18.65 -5.01 -2.23
N ASN A 52 17.80 -3.99 -2.39
CA ASN A 52 16.38 -4.16 -2.73
C ASN A 52 16.21 -4.94 -4.04
N ASP A 53 16.98 -4.62 -5.06
CA ASP A 53 16.91 -5.31 -6.35
C ASP A 53 17.38 -6.77 -6.25
N ALA A 54 18.45 -7.02 -5.49
CA ALA A 54 18.93 -8.37 -5.21
C ALA A 54 17.89 -9.21 -4.43
N LEU A 55 17.25 -8.61 -3.41
CA LEU A 55 16.17 -9.26 -2.67
C LEU A 55 15.00 -9.57 -3.60
N ARG A 56 14.51 -8.60 -4.37
CA ARG A 56 13.36 -8.78 -5.27
C ARG A 56 13.59 -9.79 -6.38
N LYS A 57 14.84 -9.94 -6.84
CA LYS A 57 15.21 -10.92 -7.86
C LYS A 57 15.13 -12.37 -7.33
N ASN A 58 15.44 -12.56 -6.05
CA ASN A 58 15.57 -13.89 -5.44
C ASN A 58 14.45 -14.23 -4.44
N TYR A 59 13.54 -13.31 -4.17
CA TYR A 59 12.42 -13.49 -3.25
C TYR A 59 11.10 -13.63 -4.00
N VAL A 60 10.36 -14.68 -3.66
CA VAL A 60 9.00 -14.90 -4.15
C VAL A 60 8.01 -14.45 -3.09
N SER A 61 7.39 -13.31 -3.33
CA SER A 61 6.32 -12.76 -2.48
C SER A 61 5.12 -13.70 -2.46
N SER A 62 4.39 -13.74 -1.34
CA SER A 62 3.11 -14.44 -1.24
C SER A 62 2.18 -14.06 -2.39
N GLU A 63 1.49 -15.05 -2.97
CA GLU A 63 0.55 -14.80 -4.06
C GLU A 63 -0.65 -13.94 -3.64
N LYS A 64 -1.00 -13.93 -2.37
CA LYS A 64 -2.10 -13.15 -1.79
C LYS A 64 -1.63 -11.83 -1.17
N SER A 65 -0.33 -11.49 -1.26
CA SER A 65 0.21 -10.17 -0.95
C SER A 65 0.20 -9.31 -2.21
N TYR A 66 -0.46 -8.15 -2.16
CA TYR A 66 -0.66 -7.28 -3.31
C TYR A 66 0.08 -5.95 -3.23
N ALA A 67 0.54 -5.53 -2.06
CA ALA A 67 1.32 -4.31 -1.91
C ALA A 67 2.75 -4.50 -2.44
N TYR A 68 3.31 -3.44 -3.03
CA TYR A 68 4.73 -3.36 -3.40
C TYR A 68 5.23 -4.41 -4.41
N LYS A 69 4.35 -5.13 -5.05
CA LYS A 69 4.63 -6.22 -6.00
C LYS A 69 4.39 -5.74 -7.43
N LYS A 70 5.40 -5.93 -8.30
CA LYS A 70 5.29 -5.62 -9.73
C LYS A 70 4.17 -6.43 -10.39
N GLY A 71 3.35 -5.79 -11.23
CA GLY A 71 2.22 -6.44 -11.90
C GLY A 71 0.98 -6.66 -11.03
N SER A 72 1.06 -6.27 -9.75
CA SER A 72 -0.07 -6.23 -8.83
C SER A 72 -0.82 -4.90 -8.92
N SER A 73 -2.08 -4.88 -8.48
CA SER A 73 -2.87 -3.66 -8.40
C SER A 73 -3.91 -3.74 -7.28
N ILE A 74 -4.35 -2.58 -6.82
CA ILE A 74 -5.47 -2.45 -5.87
C ILE A 74 -6.72 -3.15 -6.43
N LYS A 75 -7.01 -2.99 -7.73
CA LYS A 75 -8.15 -3.64 -8.38
C LYS A 75 -8.06 -5.16 -8.24
N LYS A 76 -6.97 -5.78 -8.69
CA LYS A 76 -6.74 -7.24 -8.59
C LYS A 76 -6.90 -7.75 -7.16
N CYS A 77 -6.43 -6.99 -6.17
CA CYS A 77 -6.57 -7.34 -4.76
C CYS A 77 -8.03 -7.39 -4.32
N VAL A 78 -8.82 -6.37 -4.69
CA VAL A 78 -10.22 -6.25 -4.26
C VAL A 78 -11.16 -7.14 -5.07
N GLU A 79 -10.89 -7.38 -6.35
CA GLU A 79 -11.68 -8.24 -7.24
C GLU A 79 -11.84 -9.67 -6.72
N LEU A 80 -10.83 -10.21 -6.02
CA LEU A 80 -10.92 -11.54 -5.39
C LEU A 80 -12.08 -11.67 -4.39
N HIS A 81 -12.49 -10.56 -3.82
CA HIS A 81 -13.55 -10.52 -2.80
C HIS A 81 -14.89 -10.04 -3.35
N GLN A 82 -14.95 -9.64 -4.63
CA GLN A 82 -16.12 -8.97 -5.20
C GLN A 82 -17.40 -9.81 -5.11
N ASN A 83 -17.29 -11.11 -5.32
CA ASN A 83 -18.47 -12.00 -5.34
C ASN A 83 -18.89 -12.49 -3.95
N ASN A 84 -18.23 -12.03 -2.90
CA ASN A 84 -18.51 -12.41 -1.52
C ASN A 84 -19.34 -11.36 -0.80
N ASN A 85 -20.12 -11.78 0.19
CA ASN A 85 -20.96 -10.91 1.00
C ASN A 85 -20.55 -10.87 2.49
N GLY A 86 -19.90 -11.93 3.01
CA GLY A 86 -19.32 -11.97 4.33
C GLY A 86 -17.86 -11.48 4.33
N PHE A 87 -17.53 -10.56 5.24
CA PHE A 87 -16.21 -9.93 5.30
C PHE A 87 -15.71 -9.79 6.72
N ILE A 88 -14.42 -10.07 6.90
CA ILE A 88 -13.64 -9.72 8.09
C ILE A 88 -12.45 -8.91 7.65
N LYS A 89 -12.33 -7.68 8.15
CA LYS A 89 -11.23 -6.77 7.86
C LYS A 89 -10.39 -6.52 9.10
N TYR A 90 -9.07 -6.60 8.94
CA TYR A 90 -8.09 -6.25 9.96
C TYR A 90 -7.14 -5.16 9.46
N ASP A 91 -6.53 -4.47 10.40
CA ASP A 91 -5.48 -3.45 10.18
C ASP A 91 -4.41 -3.67 11.26
N ILE A 92 -3.15 -3.72 10.86
CA ILE A 92 -2.04 -3.93 11.79
C ILE A 92 -1.60 -2.56 12.33
N SER A 93 -1.55 -2.41 13.65
CA SER A 93 -1.15 -1.17 14.30
C SER A 93 0.32 -0.87 14.07
N SER A 94 0.65 0.36 13.65
CA SER A 94 2.03 0.86 13.51
C SER A 94 2.96 -0.11 12.76
N PHE A 95 2.45 -0.74 11.70
CA PHE A 95 3.03 -1.91 11.03
C PHE A 95 4.55 -1.81 10.84
N PHE A 96 5.03 -0.83 10.08
CA PHE A 96 6.46 -0.69 9.80
C PHE A 96 7.30 -0.49 11.06
N ASN A 97 6.82 0.35 11.99
CA ASN A 97 7.52 0.65 13.23
C ASN A 97 7.57 -0.55 14.20
N SER A 98 6.67 -1.53 13.99
CA SER A 98 6.57 -2.74 14.82
C SER A 98 7.32 -3.95 14.25
N ILE A 99 7.98 -3.80 13.09
CA ILE A 99 8.78 -4.87 12.49
C ILE A 99 10.05 -5.09 13.34
N ASP A 100 10.09 -6.22 14.04
CA ASP A 100 11.19 -6.60 14.91
C ASP A 100 12.41 -7.03 14.08
N MET A 101 13.58 -6.47 14.41
CA MET A 101 14.80 -6.69 13.66
C MET A 101 15.29 -8.14 13.72
N ASP A 102 15.15 -8.81 14.86
CA ASP A 102 15.64 -10.17 15.02
C ASP A 102 14.78 -11.18 14.27
N ILE A 103 13.45 -10.99 14.32
CA ILE A 103 12.51 -11.80 13.53
C ILE A 103 12.72 -11.57 12.03
N LEU A 104 12.97 -10.32 11.61
CA LEU A 104 13.30 -10.02 10.22
C LEU A 104 14.61 -10.66 9.79
N LEU A 105 15.64 -10.59 10.63
CA LEU A 105 16.94 -11.24 10.38
C LEU A 105 16.77 -12.74 10.16
N ASP A 106 16.05 -13.41 11.07
CA ASP A 106 15.81 -14.85 10.94
C ASP A 106 14.97 -15.18 9.69
N ALA A 107 13.97 -14.37 9.36
CA ALA A 107 13.19 -14.54 8.13
C ALA A 107 14.06 -14.41 6.87
N VAL A 108 14.91 -13.40 6.78
CA VAL A 108 15.85 -13.20 5.66
C VAL A 108 16.83 -14.37 5.57
N MET A 109 17.44 -14.77 6.69
CA MET A 109 18.39 -15.88 6.68
C MET A 109 17.76 -17.19 6.22
N ASN A 110 16.52 -17.46 6.65
CA ASN A 110 15.81 -18.69 6.29
C ASN A 110 15.41 -18.68 4.80
N ILE A 111 14.81 -17.59 4.31
CA ILE A 111 14.32 -17.48 2.93
C ILE A 111 15.47 -17.62 1.92
N PHE A 112 16.62 -17.01 2.21
CA PHE A 112 17.79 -17.03 1.32
C PHE A 112 18.80 -18.12 1.66
N SER A 113 18.46 -19.05 2.58
CA SER A 113 19.33 -20.15 3.02
C SER A 113 20.73 -19.67 3.42
N ILE A 114 20.82 -18.53 4.09
CA ILE A 114 22.10 -17.94 4.50
C ILE A 114 22.69 -18.74 5.67
N ASN A 115 23.94 -19.18 5.53
CA ASN A 115 24.63 -19.93 6.58
C ASN A 115 24.71 -19.12 7.89
N PHE A 116 24.44 -19.78 9.01
CA PHE A 116 24.44 -19.16 10.35
C PHE A 116 25.77 -18.47 10.72
N ALA A 117 26.90 -18.92 10.14
CA ALA A 117 28.20 -18.26 10.31
C ALA A 117 28.17 -16.77 9.90
N TYR A 118 27.28 -16.40 8.99
CA TYR A 118 27.12 -15.01 8.53
C TYR A 118 26.10 -14.22 9.36
N LYS A 119 25.48 -14.78 10.42
CA LYS A 119 24.41 -14.12 11.18
C LYS A 119 24.83 -12.74 11.70
N LYS A 120 26.06 -12.60 12.20
CA LYS A 120 26.60 -11.30 12.68
C LYS A 120 26.71 -10.27 11.56
N VAL A 121 27.19 -10.68 10.40
CA VAL A 121 27.31 -9.80 9.21
C VAL A 121 25.92 -9.37 8.73
N MET A 122 24.99 -10.31 8.62
CA MET A 122 23.61 -10.03 8.22
C MET A 122 22.88 -9.13 9.21
N ARG A 123 23.10 -9.31 10.52
CA ARG A 123 22.57 -8.41 11.55
C ARG A 123 23.02 -6.97 11.31
N ASN A 124 24.31 -6.76 11.05
CA ASN A 124 24.85 -5.43 10.78
C ASN A 124 24.27 -4.82 9.51
N ILE A 125 24.07 -5.62 8.46
CA ILE A 125 23.43 -5.14 7.21
C ILE A 125 21.97 -4.74 7.50
N ILE A 126 21.20 -5.61 8.16
CA ILE A 126 19.78 -5.36 8.45
C ILE A 126 19.61 -4.18 9.40
N SER A 127 20.48 -4.03 10.41
CA SER A 127 20.39 -2.90 11.34
C SER A 127 20.62 -1.54 10.64
N SER A 128 21.33 -1.50 9.51
CA SER A 128 21.46 -0.26 8.72
C SER A 128 20.15 0.21 8.08
N PHE A 129 19.14 -0.66 7.96
CA PHE A 129 17.81 -0.30 7.45
C PHE A 129 16.89 0.29 8.53
N TYR A 130 17.32 0.25 9.80
CA TYR A 130 16.55 0.75 10.94
C TYR A 130 17.01 2.15 11.34
N TYR A 131 16.05 2.95 11.74
CA TYR A 131 16.28 4.26 12.31
C TYR A 131 15.57 4.36 13.66
N GLU A 132 16.30 4.72 14.72
CA GLU A 132 15.78 4.74 16.10
C GLU A 132 15.07 3.42 16.51
N GLY A 133 15.62 2.27 16.09
CA GLY A 133 15.08 0.93 16.41
C GLY A 133 13.83 0.52 15.61
N MET A 134 13.38 1.31 14.66
CA MET A 134 12.20 1.07 13.83
C MET A 134 12.58 0.90 12.35
N LEU A 135 11.87 0.05 11.62
CA LEU A 135 11.96 0.01 10.16
C LEU A 135 11.18 1.22 9.59
N PRO A 136 11.85 2.23 8.99
CA PRO A 136 11.17 3.47 8.69
C PRO A 136 10.32 3.40 7.43
N LEU A 137 9.19 4.12 7.45
CA LEU A 137 8.45 4.46 6.22
C LEU A 137 9.25 5.46 5.39
N GLY A 138 9.40 5.18 4.08
CA GLY A 138 10.01 6.10 3.11
C GLY A 138 11.35 5.63 2.55
N LEU A 139 11.98 4.59 3.11
CA LEU A 139 13.16 3.98 2.51
C LEU A 139 12.78 2.99 1.40
N VAL A 140 13.59 2.92 0.35
CA VAL A 140 13.35 2.05 -0.82
C VAL A 140 13.32 0.56 -0.49
N ILE A 141 14.02 0.17 0.60
CA ILE A 141 14.14 -1.22 1.06
C ILE A 141 12.98 -1.67 1.95
N SER A 142 12.35 -0.76 2.70
CA SER A 142 11.35 -1.10 3.71
C SER A 142 10.15 -1.89 3.17
N PRO A 143 9.62 -1.62 1.95
CA PRO A 143 8.53 -2.39 1.38
C PRO A 143 8.82 -3.87 1.19
N VAL A 144 9.98 -4.23 0.64
CA VAL A 144 10.34 -5.64 0.42
C VAL A 144 10.62 -6.36 1.74
N LEU A 145 11.26 -5.68 2.69
CA LEU A 145 11.52 -6.25 4.02
C LEU A 145 10.23 -6.50 4.80
N SER A 146 9.26 -5.59 4.71
CA SER A 146 7.96 -5.78 5.35
C SER A 146 7.18 -6.96 4.75
N ASP A 147 7.33 -7.22 3.46
CA ASP A 147 6.70 -8.35 2.79
C ASP A 147 7.38 -9.68 3.18
N ILE A 148 8.72 -9.71 3.23
CA ILE A 148 9.51 -10.84 3.75
C ILE A 148 9.10 -11.18 5.19
N TYR A 149 8.95 -10.17 6.04
CA TYR A 149 8.55 -10.33 7.44
C TYR A 149 7.20 -11.02 7.59
N MET A 150 6.26 -10.72 6.70
CA MET A 150 4.89 -11.25 6.73
C MET A 150 4.74 -12.60 6.03
N LEU A 151 5.76 -13.12 5.34
CA LEU A 151 5.62 -14.31 4.49
C LEU A 151 5.08 -15.53 5.25
N LYS A 152 5.60 -15.77 6.46
CA LYS A 152 5.15 -16.91 7.30
C LYS A 152 3.69 -16.75 7.71
N PHE A 153 3.27 -15.53 8.07
CA PHE A 153 1.87 -15.22 8.37
C PHE A 153 0.98 -15.48 7.16
N ASP A 154 1.40 -14.99 5.97
CA ASP A 154 0.64 -15.19 4.74
C ASP A 154 0.47 -16.68 4.42
N GLN A 155 1.52 -17.49 4.56
CA GLN A 155 1.46 -18.94 4.33
C GLN A 155 0.45 -19.63 5.26
N GLN A 156 0.49 -19.31 6.56
CA GLN A 156 -0.42 -19.90 7.55
C GLN A 156 -1.88 -19.55 7.28
N ILE A 157 -2.16 -18.27 6.98
CA ILE A 157 -3.54 -17.83 6.77
C ILE A 157 -4.08 -18.26 5.42
N ILE A 158 -3.26 -18.37 4.38
CA ILE A 158 -3.67 -18.92 3.07
C ILE A 158 -4.09 -20.38 3.25
N GLU A 159 -3.25 -21.19 3.87
CA GLU A 159 -3.57 -22.60 4.13
C GLU A 159 -4.88 -22.78 4.89
N TYR A 160 -5.11 -21.97 5.92
CA TYR A 160 -6.35 -21.99 6.68
C TYR A 160 -7.56 -21.58 5.82
N CYS A 161 -7.45 -20.46 5.09
CA CYS A 161 -8.53 -19.93 4.27
C CYS A 161 -8.91 -20.90 3.11
N GLU A 162 -7.93 -21.53 2.49
CA GLU A 162 -8.16 -22.52 1.43
C GLU A 162 -8.93 -23.74 1.94
N LYS A 163 -8.57 -24.28 3.11
CA LYS A 163 -9.30 -25.38 3.76
C LYS A 163 -10.76 -25.07 4.05
N LYS A 164 -11.07 -23.81 4.33
CA LYS A 164 -12.43 -23.32 4.65
C LYS A 164 -13.16 -22.70 3.44
N ASN A 165 -12.54 -22.68 2.27
CA ASN A 165 -13.04 -22.02 1.05
C ASN A 165 -13.28 -20.49 1.27
N TYR A 166 -12.43 -19.83 2.06
CA TYR A 166 -12.41 -18.39 2.23
C TYR A 166 -11.45 -17.73 1.25
N LYS A 167 -11.70 -16.47 0.89
CA LYS A 167 -10.75 -15.64 0.15
C LYS A 167 -9.96 -14.79 1.12
N TYR A 168 -8.66 -14.74 0.93
CA TYR A 168 -7.73 -13.93 1.70
C TYR A 168 -6.91 -13.04 0.79
N THR A 169 -6.71 -11.78 1.20
CA THR A 169 -5.68 -10.89 0.62
C THR A 169 -5.07 -10.00 1.69
N ARG A 170 -3.82 -9.62 1.46
CA ARG A 170 -3.12 -8.61 2.24
C ARG A 170 -2.59 -7.49 1.35
N TYR A 171 -2.78 -6.26 1.77
CA TYR A 171 -2.17 -5.09 1.17
C TYR A 171 -1.42 -4.30 2.25
N ALA A 172 -0.12 -4.55 2.39
CA ALA A 172 0.73 -4.05 3.49
C ALA A 172 0.17 -4.47 4.87
N ASP A 173 -0.37 -3.51 5.63
CA ASP A 173 -0.99 -3.66 6.94
C ASP A 173 -2.50 -3.97 6.90
N ASP A 174 -3.16 -3.78 5.76
CA ASP A 174 -4.57 -4.07 5.56
C ASP A 174 -4.78 -5.55 5.16
N ILE A 175 -5.61 -6.27 5.90
CA ILE A 175 -5.97 -7.69 5.67
C ILE A 175 -7.47 -7.77 5.42
N LEU A 176 -7.89 -8.56 4.42
CA LEU A 176 -9.27 -8.88 4.14
C LEU A 176 -9.47 -10.38 3.97
N ILE A 177 -10.43 -10.93 4.71
CA ILE A 177 -10.93 -12.31 4.56
C ILE A 177 -12.40 -12.21 4.17
N SER A 178 -12.85 -13.05 3.23
CA SER A 178 -14.26 -13.06 2.82
C SER A 178 -14.75 -14.42 2.38
N LYS A 179 -16.05 -14.60 2.45
CA LYS A 179 -16.80 -15.75 1.91
C LYS A 179 -18.15 -15.30 1.34
N GLU A 180 -18.83 -16.18 0.60
CA GLU A 180 -20.11 -15.85 -0.03
C GLU A 180 -21.20 -15.58 1.00
N THR A 181 -21.24 -16.35 2.08
CA THR A 181 -22.25 -16.26 3.15
C THR A 181 -21.75 -15.41 4.32
N GLU A 182 -22.61 -15.19 5.30
CA GLU A 182 -22.23 -14.55 6.58
C GLU A 182 -21.26 -15.45 7.35
N PHE A 183 -20.29 -14.83 8.03
CA PHE A 183 -19.47 -15.53 9.02
C PHE A 183 -20.31 -15.79 10.27
N GLU A 184 -20.42 -17.05 10.69
CA GLU A 184 -20.98 -17.40 11.99
C GLU A 184 -20.07 -16.88 13.11
N THR A 185 -20.62 -16.74 14.31
CA THR A 185 -19.83 -16.21 15.45
C THR A 185 -18.65 -17.11 15.76
N VAL A 186 -18.85 -18.44 15.74
CA VAL A 186 -17.77 -19.42 15.99
C VAL A 186 -16.65 -19.32 14.95
N GLU A 187 -17.00 -19.20 13.67
CA GLU A 187 -16.00 -19.03 12.59
C GLU A 187 -15.21 -17.72 12.76
N TYR A 188 -15.92 -16.65 13.11
CA TYR A 188 -15.30 -15.35 13.33
C TYR A 188 -14.32 -15.39 14.50
N ASP A 189 -14.70 -15.99 15.62
CA ASP A 189 -13.87 -16.09 16.81
C ASP A 189 -12.64 -16.98 16.54
N GLU A 190 -12.83 -18.12 15.83
CA GLU A 190 -11.72 -18.97 15.38
C GLU A 190 -10.70 -18.21 14.53
N ILE A 191 -11.17 -17.45 13.51
CA ILE A 191 -10.30 -16.66 12.63
C ILE A 191 -9.58 -15.57 13.44
N ASP A 192 -10.28 -14.89 14.33
CA ASP A 192 -9.73 -13.82 15.15
C ASP A 192 -8.59 -14.32 16.04
N ASP A 193 -8.82 -15.43 16.72
CA ASP A 193 -7.82 -16.08 17.59
C ASP A 193 -6.58 -16.51 16.80
N LEU A 194 -6.76 -17.11 15.63
CA LEU A 194 -5.66 -17.53 14.75
C LEU A 194 -4.85 -16.33 14.24
N VAL A 195 -5.52 -15.28 13.74
CA VAL A 195 -4.87 -14.07 13.26
C VAL A 195 -4.09 -13.39 14.39
N ILE A 196 -4.68 -13.26 15.57
CA ILE A 196 -4.01 -12.69 16.75
C ILE A 196 -2.81 -13.54 17.14
N LYS A 197 -2.96 -14.87 17.18
CA LYS A 197 -1.89 -15.82 17.54
C LYS A 197 -0.69 -15.69 16.58
N TRP A 198 -0.94 -15.69 15.27
CA TRP A 198 0.13 -15.62 14.27
C TRP A 198 0.80 -14.24 14.23
N LEU A 199 0.05 -13.14 14.36
CA LEU A 199 0.64 -11.81 14.47
C LEU A 199 1.45 -11.62 15.74
N ARG A 200 1.04 -12.21 16.86
CA ARG A 200 1.80 -12.19 18.11
C ARG A 200 3.16 -12.89 17.99
N GLN A 201 3.27 -13.97 17.19
CA GLN A 201 4.57 -14.60 16.88
C GLN A 201 5.52 -13.63 16.16
N LEU A 202 4.97 -12.68 15.41
CA LEU A 202 5.70 -11.61 14.74
C LEU A 202 5.76 -10.32 15.58
N LYS A 203 5.44 -10.35 16.88
CA LYS A 203 5.35 -9.18 17.75
C LYS A 203 4.46 -8.03 17.20
N LEU A 204 3.55 -8.35 16.29
CA LEU A 204 2.59 -7.41 15.71
C LEU A 204 1.27 -7.41 16.49
N LYS A 205 0.54 -6.28 16.41
CA LYS A 205 -0.75 -6.10 17.08
C LYS A 205 -1.81 -5.58 16.10
N LEU A 206 -3.04 -6.06 16.24
CA LEU A 206 -4.18 -5.54 15.52
C LEU A 206 -4.62 -4.18 16.04
N ASN A 207 -5.12 -3.35 15.17
CA ASN A 207 -5.84 -2.13 15.49
C ASN A 207 -7.31 -2.46 15.77
N SER A 208 -7.68 -2.64 17.03
CA SER A 208 -9.04 -3.02 17.44
C SER A 208 -10.12 -2.04 16.95
N LYS A 209 -9.78 -0.73 16.82
CA LYS A 209 -10.70 0.30 16.35
C LYS A 209 -11.02 0.22 14.86
N LYS A 210 -10.16 -0.45 14.07
CA LYS A 210 -10.33 -0.61 12.63
C LYS A 210 -10.79 -2.01 12.22
N LYS A 211 -10.82 -2.95 13.15
CA LYS A 211 -11.36 -4.29 12.92
C LYS A 211 -12.84 -4.21 12.58
N LYS A 212 -13.26 -4.91 11.52
CA LYS A 212 -14.66 -4.94 11.09
C LYS A 212 -15.09 -6.34 10.70
N ARG A 213 -16.26 -6.74 11.15
CA ARG A 213 -17.06 -7.87 10.62
C ARG A 213 -18.28 -7.28 9.94
N LEU A 214 -18.56 -7.69 8.71
CA LEU A 214 -19.69 -7.15 7.94
C LEU A 214 -20.27 -8.24 7.04
N PHE A 215 -21.59 -8.27 6.93
CA PHE A 215 -22.31 -9.02 5.92
C PHE A 215 -23.15 -8.06 5.07
N LEU A 216 -22.97 -8.11 3.75
CA LEU A 216 -23.68 -7.27 2.79
C LEU A 216 -25.01 -7.94 2.40
N GLN A 217 -26.12 -7.28 2.70
CA GLN A 217 -27.47 -7.80 2.46
C GLN A 217 -28.38 -6.80 1.72
N LYS A 218 -28.10 -5.50 1.86
CA LYS A 218 -28.98 -4.45 1.36
C LYS A 218 -28.34 -3.73 0.18
N ASP A 219 -29.13 -3.37 -0.82
CA ASP A 219 -28.69 -2.58 -1.96
C ASP A 219 -27.98 -1.30 -1.50
N GLY A 220 -26.80 -1.06 -2.05
CA GLY A 220 -25.95 0.07 -1.70
C GLY A 220 -25.10 -0.12 -0.43
N GLN A 221 -25.32 -1.16 0.36
CA GLN A 221 -24.45 -1.51 1.47
C GLN A 221 -23.05 -1.86 0.94
N HIS A 222 -22.00 -1.47 1.62
CA HIS A 222 -20.65 -1.67 1.12
C HIS A 222 -19.61 -1.84 2.23
N ILE A 223 -18.51 -2.49 1.85
CA ILE A 223 -17.26 -2.48 2.63
C ILE A 223 -16.18 -1.72 1.86
N LYS A 224 -15.43 -0.86 2.57
CA LYS A 224 -14.27 -0.16 2.01
C LYS A 224 -12.98 -0.89 2.36
N TYR A 225 -12.24 -1.30 1.31
CA TYR A 225 -10.94 -1.93 1.43
C TYR A 225 -9.93 -1.23 0.52
N ILE A 226 -8.78 -0.81 1.06
CA ILE A 226 -7.68 -0.12 0.35
C ILE A 226 -8.15 0.96 -0.65
N GLY A 227 -9.14 1.76 -0.24
CA GLY A 227 -9.66 2.88 -1.06
C GLY A 227 -10.79 2.53 -2.02
N VAL A 228 -11.11 1.25 -2.22
CA VAL A 228 -12.20 0.76 -3.08
C VAL A 228 -13.35 0.23 -2.23
N ASN A 229 -14.59 0.48 -2.65
CA ASN A 229 -15.79 -0.09 -2.06
C ASN A 229 -16.21 -1.33 -2.86
N ILE A 230 -16.52 -2.43 -2.18
CA ILE A 230 -17.31 -3.54 -2.69
C ILE A 230 -18.75 -3.22 -2.31
N VAL A 231 -19.59 -2.92 -3.29
CA VAL A 231 -20.97 -2.45 -3.09
C VAL A 231 -21.94 -3.53 -3.50
N HIS A 232 -22.84 -3.90 -2.61
CA HIS A 232 -23.88 -4.89 -2.85
C HIS A 232 -25.04 -4.32 -3.68
N PHE A 233 -25.52 -5.12 -4.62
CA PHE A 233 -26.76 -4.91 -5.37
C PHE A 233 -27.44 -6.26 -5.63
N ALA A 234 -28.75 -6.25 -5.85
CA ALA A 234 -29.55 -7.46 -6.14
C ALA A 234 -28.99 -8.29 -7.34
N LYS A 235 -28.33 -7.64 -8.30
CA LYS A 235 -27.70 -8.29 -9.47
C LYS A 235 -26.24 -8.68 -9.26
N GLY A 236 -25.72 -8.61 -8.03
CA GLY A 236 -24.33 -8.90 -7.67
C GLY A 236 -23.53 -7.65 -7.30
N ASN A 237 -22.40 -7.86 -6.64
CA ASN A 237 -21.59 -6.78 -6.12
C ASN A 237 -20.79 -6.07 -7.22
N LYS A 238 -20.56 -4.77 -7.03
CA LYS A 238 -19.74 -3.95 -7.93
C LYS A 238 -18.63 -3.25 -7.15
N LEU A 239 -17.50 -3.05 -7.82
CA LEU A 239 -16.42 -2.23 -7.29
C LEU A 239 -16.70 -0.75 -7.56
N SER A 240 -16.42 0.12 -6.58
CA SER A 240 -16.63 1.55 -6.71
C SER A 240 -15.60 2.35 -5.90
N VAL A 241 -15.13 3.46 -6.45
CA VAL A 241 -14.34 4.43 -5.71
C VAL A 241 -15.17 5.26 -4.72
N GLY A 242 -16.50 5.24 -4.89
CA GLY A 242 -17.47 5.99 -4.08
C GLY A 242 -17.73 7.40 -4.58
N ARG A 243 -18.94 7.90 -4.27
CA ARG A 243 -19.44 9.20 -4.75
C ARG A 243 -18.57 10.38 -4.31
N GLN A 244 -18.08 10.35 -3.09
CA GLN A 244 -17.23 11.42 -2.54
C GLN A 244 -15.91 11.54 -3.30
N TYR A 245 -15.27 10.42 -3.63
CA TYR A 245 -14.03 10.42 -4.40
C TYR A 245 -14.21 11.05 -5.78
N ILE A 246 -15.32 10.70 -6.49
CA ILE A 246 -15.66 11.32 -7.80
C ILE A 246 -15.90 12.82 -7.63
N TYR A 247 -16.65 13.22 -6.61
CA TYR A 247 -16.91 14.64 -6.32
C TYR A 247 -15.63 15.43 -6.09
N ASP A 248 -14.73 14.88 -5.26
CA ASP A 248 -13.44 15.52 -4.95
C ASP A 248 -12.57 15.69 -6.21
N VAL A 249 -12.54 14.69 -7.10
CA VAL A 249 -11.82 14.75 -8.38
C VAL A 249 -12.39 15.83 -9.29
N VAL A 250 -13.71 15.93 -9.40
CA VAL A 250 -14.40 16.97 -10.19
C VAL A 250 -14.11 18.37 -9.63
N LYS A 251 -14.17 18.54 -8.31
CA LYS A 251 -13.83 19.82 -7.64
C LYS A 251 -12.37 20.22 -7.89
N GLU A 252 -11.44 19.29 -7.76
CA GLU A 252 -10.02 19.53 -8.03
C GLU A 252 -9.80 19.92 -9.51
N TYR A 253 -10.51 19.29 -10.45
CA TYR A 253 -10.45 19.63 -11.84
C TYR A 253 -10.91 21.06 -12.13
N TYR A 254 -12.02 21.53 -11.55
CA TYR A 254 -12.48 22.92 -11.70
C TYR A 254 -11.50 23.92 -11.07
N ASN A 255 -10.92 23.61 -9.93
CA ASN A 255 -9.88 24.45 -9.31
C ASN A 255 -8.65 24.57 -10.22
N TYR A 256 -8.20 23.45 -10.79
CA TYR A 256 -7.10 23.43 -11.76
C TYR A 256 -7.40 24.31 -12.98
N ARG A 257 -8.59 24.17 -13.58
CA ARG A 257 -9.01 24.99 -14.72
C ARG A 257 -8.97 26.48 -14.41
N GLU A 258 -9.49 26.87 -13.27
CA GLU A 258 -9.50 28.28 -12.87
C GLU A 258 -8.07 28.82 -12.68
N GLN A 259 -7.18 28.07 -12.08
CA GLN A 259 -5.77 28.43 -11.95
C GLN A 259 -5.08 28.52 -13.32
N ALA A 260 -5.30 27.54 -14.19
CA ALA A 260 -4.77 27.54 -15.56
C ALA A 260 -5.29 28.72 -16.39
N ARG A 261 -6.55 29.12 -16.20
CA ARG A 261 -7.12 30.31 -16.83
C ARG A 261 -6.42 31.58 -16.32
N LYS A 262 -6.25 31.75 -15.00
CA LYS A 262 -5.58 32.90 -14.41
C LYS A 262 -4.13 33.05 -14.89
N LEU A 263 -3.42 31.96 -14.99
CA LEU A 263 -2.05 31.98 -15.53
C LEU A 263 -2.03 32.44 -17.00
N ARG A 264 -2.95 31.92 -17.83
CA ARG A 264 -3.01 32.24 -19.26
C ARG A 264 -3.46 33.70 -19.54
N GLU A 265 -4.47 34.18 -18.79
CA GLU A 265 -5.07 35.49 -19.04
C GLU A 265 -4.34 36.63 -18.33
N TYR A 266 -3.77 36.37 -17.17
CA TYR A 266 -3.22 37.40 -16.29
C TYR A 266 -1.74 37.19 -15.91
N GLY A 267 -1.14 36.08 -16.33
CA GLY A 267 0.21 35.72 -15.92
C GLY A 267 0.35 35.38 -14.42
N ILE A 268 -0.78 35.14 -13.73
CA ILE A 268 -0.81 34.87 -12.28
C ILE A 268 -0.88 33.39 -12.04
N GLY A 269 0.19 32.83 -11.47
CA GLY A 269 0.27 31.41 -11.10
C GLY A 269 1.66 30.81 -11.28
N ASP A 270 1.77 29.51 -11.03
CA ASP A 270 2.99 28.73 -11.16
C ASP A 270 2.75 27.56 -12.13
N GLU A 271 3.43 27.56 -13.28
CA GLU A 271 3.36 26.50 -14.29
C GLU A 271 3.76 25.13 -13.72
N THR A 272 4.78 25.10 -12.89
CA THR A 272 5.28 23.87 -12.28
C THR A 272 4.21 23.26 -11.37
N HIS A 273 3.54 24.09 -10.56
CA HIS A 273 2.43 23.66 -9.73
C HIS A 273 1.26 23.11 -10.57
N LEU A 274 0.88 23.81 -11.64
CA LEU A 274 -0.20 23.37 -12.54
C LEU A 274 0.12 22.03 -13.22
N PHE A 275 1.37 21.82 -13.62
CA PHE A 275 1.81 20.55 -14.19
C PHE A 275 1.64 19.37 -13.21
N TYR A 276 2.01 19.56 -11.94
CA TYR A 276 1.82 18.53 -10.92
C TYR A 276 0.34 18.27 -10.59
N GLU A 277 -0.48 19.33 -10.51
CA GLU A 277 -1.92 19.21 -10.29
C GLU A 277 -2.61 18.45 -11.43
N GLU A 278 -2.27 18.74 -12.68
CA GLU A 278 -2.79 18.03 -13.85
C GLU A 278 -2.47 16.53 -13.78
N ARG A 279 -1.22 16.18 -13.49
CA ARG A 279 -0.81 14.77 -13.35
C ARG A 279 -1.54 14.09 -12.21
N ARG A 280 -1.73 14.76 -11.09
CA ARG A 280 -2.44 14.25 -9.93
C ARG A 280 -3.90 13.95 -10.27
N ILE A 281 -4.58 14.86 -10.94
CA ILE A 281 -5.98 14.69 -11.37
C ILE A 281 -6.10 13.57 -12.40
N SER A 282 -5.22 13.54 -13.40
CA SER A 282 -5.17 12.48 -14.42
C SER A 282 -4.99 11.10 -13.79
N GLY A 283 -4.08 10.96 -12.80
CA GLY A 283 -3.89 9.73 -12.05
C GLY A 283 -5.15 9.29 -11.28
N LYS A 284 -5.89 10.23 -10.68
CA LYS A 284 -7.16 9.95 -10.00
C LYS A 284 -8.25 9.50 -10.98
N ILE A 285 -8.33 10.11 -12.14
CA ILE A 285 -9.27 9.72 -13.21
C ILE A 285 -8.92 8.33 -13.74
N ALA A 286 -7.63 8.05 -13.98
CA ALA A 286 -7.17 6.73 -14.38
C ALA A 286 -7.54 5.66 -13.33
N PHE A 287 -7.45 5.98 -12.04
CA PHE A 287 -7.89 5.09 -10.97
C PHE A 287 -9.40 4.82 -11.02
N ILE A 288 -10.24 5.85 -11.23
CA ILE A 288 -11.68 5.67 -11.42
C ILE A 288 -11.97 4.73 -12.59
N LYS A 289 -11.32 4.95 -13.74
CA LYS A 289 -11.45 4.09 -14.93
C LYS A 289 -11.00 2.65 -14.64
N ALA A 290 -9.91 2.49 -13.93
CA ALA A 290 -9.40 1.17 -13.57
C ALA A 290 -10.39 0.40 -12.69
N ILE A 291 -11.04 1.03 -11.71
CA ILE A 291 -11.94 0.39 -10.75
C ILE A 291 -13.35 0.19 -11.34
N GLU A 292 -13.97 1.25 -11.86
CA GLU A 292 -15.40 1.26 -12.28
C GLU A 292 -15.58 1.10 -13.79
N GLY A 293 -14.48 1.03 -14.56
CA GLY A 293 -14.57 0.92 -16.02
C GLY A 293 -15.16 2.16 -16.70
N ALA A 294 -15.85 1.94 -17.83
CA ALA A 294 -16.50 2.99 -18.60
C ALA A 294 -17.57 3.76 -17.79
N ASP A 295 -18.34 3.05 -16.95
CA ASP A 295 -19.39 3.66 -16.12
C ASP A 295 -18.83 4.71 -15.15
N GLY A 296 -17.68 4.43 -14.55
CA GLY A 296 -17.01 5.37 -13.64
C GLY A 296 -16.53 6.63 -14.35
N TRP A 297 -15.96 6.45 -15.54
CA TRP A 297 -15.52 7.57 -16.37
C TRP A 297 -16.69 8.43 -16.83
N GLU A 298 -17.78 7.82 -17.26
CA GLU A 298 -18.97 8.54 -17.70
C GLU A 298 -19.57 9.41 -16.58
N LYS A 299 -19.52 8.96 -15.32
CA LYS A 299 -19.93 9.76 -14.17
C LYS A 299 -19.09 11.03 -13.98
N VAL A 300 -17.78 10.96 -14.24
CA VAL A 300 -16.89 12.13 -14.20
C VAL A 300 -17.15 13.02 -15.40
N ARG A 301 -17.18 12.45 -16.60
CA ARG A 301 -17.35 13.16 -17.87
C ARG A 301 -18.62 14.02 -17.91
N LYS A 302 -19.75 13.46 -17.49
CA LYS A 302 -21.02 14.22 -17.36
C LYS A 302 -20.93 15.43 -16.43
N ARG A 303 -20.04 15.41 -15.44
CA ARG A 303 -19.87 16.52 -14.49
C ARG A 303 -18.89 17.59 -14.96
N ILE A 304 -17.88 17.23 -15.73
CA ILE A 304 -16.87 18.16 -16.25
C ILE A 304 -17.20 18.69 -17.66
N GLY A 305 -18.19 18.09 -18.34
CA GLY A 305 -18.58 18.40 -19.70
C GLY A 305 -17.87 17.55 -20.76
N ASP A 306 -18.57 17.23 -21.84
CA ASP A 306 -18.10 16.27 -22.84
C ASP A 306 -16.82 16.69 -23.58
N LYS A 307 -16.70 17.98 -23.97
CA LYS A 307 -15.51 18.50 -24.64
C LYS A 307 -14.24 18.37 -23.78
N GLU A 308 -14.37 18.68 -22.50
CA GLU A 308 -13.26 18.56 -21.52
C GLU A 308 -12.91 17.10 -21.25
N GLY A 309 -13.92 16.22 -21.24
CA GLY A 309 -13.69 14.78 -21.10
C GLY A 309 -12.88 14.21 -22.26
N LEU A 310 -13.14 14.62 -23.50
CA LEU A 310 -12.36 14.20 -24.67
C LEU A 310 -10.89 14.65 -24.58
N TYR A 311 -10.65 15.89 -24.15
CA TYR A 311 -9.28 16.38 -23.95
C TYR A 311 -8.49 15.56 -22.91
N ILE A 312 -9.13 15.22 -21.79
CA ILE A 312 -8.50 14.38 -20.75
C ILE A 312 -8.26 12.95 -21.29
N ASP A 313 -9.19 12.40 -22.08
CA ASP A 313 -9.01 11.07 -22.69
C ASP A 313 -7.83 11.02 -23.66
N GLU A 314 -7.63 12.04 -24.46
CA GLU A 314 -6.48 12.15 -25.35
C GLU A 314 -5.16 12.20 -24.54
N LYS A 315 -5.10 13.02 -23.49
CA LYS A 315 -3.91 13.09 -22.62
C LYS A 315 -3.64 11.77 -21.90
N LEU A 316 -4.65 11.08 -21.41
CA LEU A 316 -4.46 9.79 -20.73
C LEU A 316 -3.90 8.69 -21.65
N LYS A 317 -4.14 8.75 -22.96
CA LYS A 317 -3.55 7.84 -23.95
C LYS A 317 -2.02 7.97 -24.01
N PHE A 318 -1.48 9.18 -23.81
CA PHE A 318 -0.03 9.41 -23.80
C PHE A 318 0.68 8.83 -22.55
N TYR A 319 -0.01 8.64 -21.44
CA TYR A 319 0.57 8.11 -20.19
C TYR A 319 0.55 6.57 -20.09
N HIS A 320 -0.12 5.87 -21.01
CA HIS A 320 -0.15 4.40 -21.05
C HIS A 320 0.95 3.77 -21.92
N ILE A 321 1.83 4.58 -22.52
CA ILE A 321 2.87 4.13 -23.46
C ILE A 321 4.29 4.22 -22.85
N SER A 322 4.42 4.46 -21.54
CA SER A 322 5.75 4.47 -20.90
C SER A 322 5.82 3.51 -19.72
#